data_3316ad83277991b2c64b75cb6030e7a1
#
_entry.id   3316ad83277991b2c64b75cb6030e7a1
#
_cell.length_a   1.000
_cell.length_b   1.000
_cell.length_c   1.000
_cell.angle_alpha   90.00
_cell.angle_beta   90.00
_cell.angle_gamma   90.00
#
_symmetry.space_group_name_H-M   'P 1'
#
loop_
_entity.id
_entity.type
_entity.pdbx_description
1 polymer ?
#
loop_
_entity_poly.entity_id
_entity_poly.type
_entity_poly.pdbx_seq_one_letter_code
_entity_poly.pdbx_strand_id
1 'polypeptide(L)'
;MQSPNTRPGRLGRPPRLSREAILVAAQRVLDEEGAEYLSMRRLARELSSTPMALYHHVRDKDELLMLLLDAYVRRIPRPDFADHPRERVVAGAQALHDILEDCPWGVEVLASDRFVSTSATWIVESIVDALVLCGLSPGDAVYAYRVIWCCLVGELTARPFRERTTPSADERRRGLEAVIDGLLSQNTA
;
A
#
# COMPACT_ATOMS: atom_id res chain seq x y z
N MET A 1 -57.49 24.54 24.47
CA MET A 1 -56.72 23.47 23.83
C MET A 1 -55.53 24.11 23.09
N GLN A 2 -54.35 24.09 23.72
CA GLN A 2 -53.13 24.68 23.14
C GLN A 2 -52.30 23.56 22.54
N SER A 3 -51.99 23.69 21.24
CA SER A 3 -51.10 22.77 20.52
C SER A 3 -49.64 22.97 20.94
N PRO A 4 -48.84 21.92 21.15
CA PRO A 4 -47.45 22.07 21.51
C PRO A 4 -46.62 22.44 20.27
N ASN A 5 -45.91 23.53 20.38
CA ASN A 5 -44.95 24.06 19.43
C ASN A 5 -43.69 23.14 19.38
N THR A 6 -43.63 22.26 18.42
CA THR A 6 -42.45 21.40 18.18
C THR A 6 -41.37 22.22 17.49
N ARG A 7 -40.39 22.71 18.23
CA ARG A 7 -39.19 23.33 17.67
C ARG A 7 -38.42 22.28 16.87
N PRO A 8 -38.03 22.56 15.60
CA PRO A 8 -37.17 21.67 14.83
C PRO A 8 -35.81 21.57 15.53
N GLY A 9 -35.38 20.32 15.75
CA GLY A 9 -34.11 20.01 16.38
C GLY A 9 -32.95 20.69 15.63
N ARG A 10 -32.02 21.28 16.39
CA ARG A 10 -30.77 21.84 15.91
C ARG A 10 -30.05 20.77 15.06
N LEU A 11 -29.92 21.02 13.78
CA LEU A 11 -28.94 20.29 12.96
C LEU A 11 -27.59 20.37 13.66
N GLY A 12 -27.01 19.23 13.97
CA GLY A 12 -25.70 19.12 14.59
C GLY A 12 -24.68 19.95 13.83
N ARG A 13 -23.81 20.64 14.58
CA ARG A 13 -22.67 21.38 14.02
C ARG A 13 -21.95 20.46 13.02
N PRO A 14 -21.68 20.90 11.77
CA PRO A 14 -20.99 20.08 10.80
C PRO A 14 -19.71 19.52 11.43
N PRO A 15 -19.37 18.25 11.17
CA PRO A 15 -18.19 17.63 11.77
C PRO A 15 -16.99 18.53 11.49
N ARG A 16 -16.26 18.84 12.56
CA ARG A 16 -15.08 19.70 12.51
C ARG A 16 -14.09 19.04 11.56
N LEU A 17 -13.61 19.75 10.54
CA LEU A 17 -12.58 19.26 9.64
C LEU A 17 -11.40 18.75 10.50
N SER A 18 -11.05 17.50 10.32
CA SER A 18 -9.94 16.85 11.01
C SER A 18 -9.14 16.01 10.01
N ARG A 19 -7.92 15.67 10.40
CA ARG A 19 -7.08 14.78 9.57
C ARG A 19 -7.77 13.43 9.33
N GLU A 20 -8.43 12.88 10.34
CA GLU A 20 -9.18 11.63 10.25
C GLU A 20 -10.35 11.74 9.28
N ALA A 21 -11.11 12.83 9.32
CA ALA A 21 -12.21 13.06 8.39
C ALA A 21 -11.72 13.15 6.93
N ILE A 22 -10.55 13.77 6.70
CA ILE A 22 -9.93 13.86 5.38
C ILE A 22 -9.48 12.47 4.92
N LEU A 23 -8.85 11.67 5.77
CA LEU A 23 -8.42 10.31 5.45
C LEU A 23 -9.61 9.40 5.11
N VAL A 24 -10.69 9.46 5.90
CA VAL A 24 -11.91 8.68 5.64
C VAL A 24 -12.54 9.04 4.31
N ALA A 25 -12.68 10.34 4.01
CA ALA A 25 -13.22 10.78 2.73
C ALA A 25 -12.32 10.39 1.55
N ALA A 26 -11.01 10.51 1.70
CA ALA A 26 -10.04 10.13 0.68
C ALA A 26 -10.03 8.62 0.43
N GLN A 27 -10.09 7.80 1.49
CA GLN A 27 -10.19 6.34 1.38
C GLN A 27 -11.43 5.94 0.59
N ARG A 28 -12.59 6.55 0.88
CA ARG A 28 -13.81 6.27 0.12
C ARG A 28 -13.66 6.57 -1.36
N VAL A 29 -13.06 7.69 -1.74
CA VAL A 29 -12.81 8.03 -3.16
C VAL A 29 -11.89 6.99 -3.82
N LEU A 30 -10.84 6.54 -3.11
CA LEU A 30 -9.92 5.53 -3.63
C LEU A 30 -10.62 4.18 -3.84
N ASP A 31 -11.46 3.77 -2.91
CA ASP A 31 -12.17 2.48 -2.95
C ASP A 31 -13.28 2.45 -4.01
N GLU A 32 -13.98 3.57 -4.19
CA GLU A 32 -15.13 3.65 -5.10
C GLU A 32 -14.73 4.01 -6.54
N GLU A 33 -13.69 4.82 -6.73
CA GLU A 33 -13.44 5.45 -8.03
C GLU A 33 -11.97 5.35 -8.48
N GLY A 34 -11.02 5.18 -7.57
CA GLY A 34 -9.60 5.09 -7.89
C GLY A 34 -8.79 6.37 -7.61
N ALA A 35 -7.46 6.24 -7.71
CA ALA A 35 -6.53 7.31 -7.33
C ALA A 35 -6.54 8.52 -8.30
N GLU A 36 -6.91 8.29 -9.55
CA GLU A 36 -7.03 9.34 -10.57
C GLU A 36 -8.13 10.36 -10.24
N TYR A 37 -9.19 9.93 -9.55
CA TYR A 37 -10.30 10.80 -9.14
C TYR A 37 -10.04 11.53 -7.83
N LEU A 38 -8.98 11.17 -7.09
CA LEU A 38 -8.61 11.83 -5.84
C LEU A 38 -7.94 13.17 -6.12
N SER A 39 -8.54 14.26 -5.64
CA SER A 39 -7.93 15.59 -5.65
C SER A 39 -8.31 16.41 -4.43
N MET A 40 -7.43 17.33 -4.01
CA MET A 40 -7.68 18.21 -2.86
C MET A 40 -8.93 19.07 -3.05
N ARG A 41 -9.25 19.48 -4.30
CA ARG A 41 -10.48 20.24 -4.61
C ARG A 41 -11.73 19.39 -4.43
N ARG A 42 -11.69 18.13 -4.84
CA ARG A 42 -12.78 17.19 -4.68
C ARG A 42 -13.06 16.90 -3.21
N LEU A 43 -12.03 16.55 -2.45
CA LEU A 43 -12.15 16.30 -1.02
C LEU A 43 -12.69 17.51 -0.25
N ALA A 44 -12.22 18.72 -0.59
CA ALA A 44 -12.74 19.94 0.02
C ALA A 44 -14.24 20.10 -0.20
N ARG A 45 -14.71 19.87 -1.43
CA ARG A 45 -16.14 19.93 -1.77
C ARG A 45 -16.93 18.87 -1.01
N GLU A 46 -16.44 17.65 -0.92
CA GLU A 46 -17.07 16.52 -0.23
C GLU A 46 -17.19 16.77 1.28
N LEU A 47 -16.16 17.39 1.87
CA LEU A 47 -16.13 17.75 3.28
C LEU A 47 -16.75 19.13 3.58
N SER A 48 -17.44 19.72 2.59
CA SER A 48 -18.04 21.07 2.73
C SER A 48 -17.03 22.11 3.27
N SER A 49 -15.80 22.06 2.74
CA SER A 49 -14.66 22.86 3.18
C SER A 49 -13.97 23.52 1.99
N THR A 50 -12.83 24.16 2.22
CA THR A 50 -11.99 24.76 1.18
C THR A 50 -10.69 23.95 1.03
N PRO A 51 -10.07 23.90 -0.16
CA PRO A 51 -8.77 23.27 -0.33
C PRO A 51 -7.72 23.83 0.64
N MET A 52 -7.73 25.13 0.93
CA MET A 52 -6.81 25.76 1.86
C MET A 52 -6.97 25.21 3.28
N ALA A 53 -8.20 24.92 3.72
CA ALA A 53 -8.44 24.33 5.02
C ALA A 53 -7.90 22.89 5.11
N LEU A 54 -7.95 22.12 4.00
CA LEU A 54 -7.35 20.79 3.95
C LEU A 54 -5.81 20.86 4.06
N TYR A 55 -5.19 21.85 3.41
CA TYR A 55 -3.73 22.04 3.46
C TYR A 55 -3.19 22.39 4.86
N HIS A 56 -4.04 22.79 5.81
CA HIS A 56 -3.65 22.88 7.22
C HIS A 56 -3.51 21.51 7.92
N HIS A 57 -4.06 20.45 7.33
CA HIS A 57 -4.05 19.11 7.90
C HIS A 57 -3.14 18.14 7.14
N VAL A 58 -3.01 18.32 5.83
CA VAL A 58 -2.17 17.53 4.91
C VAL A 58 -1.50 18.45 3.92
N ARG A 59 -0.19 18.29 3.75
CA ARG A 59 0.64 19.19 2.93
C ARG A 59 0.27 19.16 1.44
N ASP A 60 0.01 17.95 0.92
CA ASP A 60 -0.28 17.70 -0.48
C ASP A 60 -1.01 16.36 -0.68
N LYS A 61 -1.32 16.02 -1.94
CA LYS A 61 -1.94 14.73 -2.30
C LYS A 61 -1.03 13.55 -1.97
N ASP A 62 0.28 13.73 -2.15
CA ASP A 62 1.27 12.67 -1.95
C ASP A 62 1.37 12.30 -0.47
N GLU A 63 1.43 13.27 0.43
CA GLU A 63 1.35 13.01 1.88
C GLU A 63 0.04 12.32 2.26
N LEU A 64 -1.07 12.74 1.67
CA LEU A 64 -2.37 12.11 1.92
C LEU A 64 -2.37 10.63 1.51
N LEU A 65 -1.86 10.31 0.34
CA LEU A 65 -1.75 8.93 -0.16
C LEU A 65 -0.82 8.09 0.73
N MET A 66 0.30 8.64 1.18
CA MET A 66 1.20 7.97 2.12
C MET A 66 0.55 7.68 3.47
N LEU A 67 -0.21 8.63 4.01
CA LEU A 67 -0.95 8.42 5.26
C LEU A 67 -2.00 7.32 5.14
N LEU A 68 -2.67 7.24 3.98
CA LEU A 68 -3.65 6.20 3.69
C LEU A 68 -2.96 4.84 3.56
N LEU A 69 -1.85 4.77 2.84
CA LEU A 69 -1.05 3.55 2.70
C LEU A 69 -0.53 3.07 4.06
N ASP A 70 0.01 3.97 4.88
CA ASP A 70 0.45 3.63 6.23
C ASP A 70 -0.70 3.14 7.12
N ALA A 71 -1.88 3.74 7.00
CA ALA A 71 -3.06 3.30 7.73
C ALA A 71 -3.56 1.92 7.25
N TYR A 72 -3.46 1.65 5.95
CA TYR A 72 -3.78 0.36 5.36
C TYR A 72 -2.81 -0.73 5.86
N VAL A 73 -1.51 -0.52 5.70
CA VAL A 73 -0.47 -1.50 6.10
C VAL A 73 -0.52 -1.82 7.60
N ARG A 74 -0.83 -0.84 8.46
CA ARG A 74 -0.97 -1.09 9.91
C ARG A 74 -2.10 -2.04 10.29
N ARG A 75 -3.08 -2.24 9.43
CA ARG A 75 -4.20 -3.19 9.67
C ARG A 75 -3.85 -4.62 9.28
N ILE A 76 -2.78 -4.78 8.50
CA ILE A 76 -2.36 -6.09 8.02
C ILE A 76 -1.68 -6.82 9.16
N PRO A 77 -2.18 -8.01 9.54
CA PRO A 77 -1.51 -8.82 10.54
C PRO A 77 -0.14 -9.22 10.00
N ARG A 78 0.89 -9.11 10.84
CA ARG A 78 2.22 -9.59 10.46
C ARG A 78 2.17 -11.12 10.38
N PRO A 79 2.51 -11.72 9.23
CA PRO A 79 2.53 -13.16 9.12
C PRO A 79 3.63 -13.75 10.01
N ASP A 80 3.39 -14.94 10.50
CA ASP A 80 4.42 -15.75 11.12
C ASP A 80 5.26 -16.37 10.00
N PHE A 81 6.45 -15.82 9.80
CA PHE A 81 7.32 -16.26 8.70
C PHE A 81 8.02 -17.57 9.05
N ALA A 82 8.22 -18.41 8.04
CA ALA A 82 8.96 -19.65 8.17
C ALA A 82 10.36 -19.47 8.79
N ASP A 83 10.82 -20.43 9.56
CA ASP A 83 12.16 -20.43 10.16
C ASP A 83 13.26 -20.54 9.11
N HIS A 84 13.02 -21.26 8.01
CA HIS A 84 13.99 -21.42 6.93
C HIS A 84 14.15 -20.11 6.12
N PRO A 85 15.37 -19.55 6.02
CA PRO A 85 15.58 -18.22 5.41
C PRO A 85 15.02 -18.09 3.99
N ARG A 86 15.27 -19.08 3.10
CA ARG A 86 14.75 -19.04 1.73
C ARG A 86 13.21 -19.00 1.69
N GLU A 87 12.57 -19.83 2.51
CA GLU A 87 11.11 -19.84 2.59
C GLU A 87 10.55 -18.52 3.13
N ARG A 88 11.28 -17.89 4.05
CA ARG A 88 10.95 -16.55 4.56
C ARG A 88 10.99 -15.49 3.45
N VAL A 89 12.00 -15.53 2.56
CA VAL A 89 12.05 -14.63 1.40
C VAL A 89 10.82 -14.83 0.51
N VAL A 90 10.49 -16.09 0.18
CA VAL A 90 9.31 -16.41 -0.67
C VAL A 90 8.02 -15.93 -0.01
N ALA A 91 7.82 -16.29 1.26
CA ALA A 91 6.61 -15.91 2.00
C ALA A 91 6.49 -14.39 2.16
N GLY A 92 7.58 -13.69 2.45
CA GLY A 92 7.61 -12.23 2.53
C GLY A 92 7.27 -11.56 1.20
N ALA A 93 7.81 -12.05 0.10
CA ALA A 93 7.54 -11.54 -1.23
C ALA A 93 6.07 -11.82 -1.66
N GLN A 94 5.53 -13.00 -1.32
CA GLN A 94 4.11 -13.29 -1.54
C GLN A 94 3.20 -12.37 -0.73
N ALA A 95 3.48 -12.19 0.56
CA ALA A 95 2.72 -11.29 1.42
C ALA A 95 2.76 -9.85 0.89
N LEU A 96 3.91 -9.39 0.40
CA LEU A 96 4.03 -8.07 -0.22
C LEU A 96 3.19 -7.96 -1.50
N HIS A 97 3.19 -9.01 -2.34
CA HIS A 97 2.34 -9.06 -3.53
C HIS A 97 0.85 -8.95 -3.15
N ASP A 98 0.38 -9.76 -2.21
CA ASP A 98 -1.03 -9.81 -1.81
C ASP A 98 -1.49 -8.47 -1.24
N ILE A 99 -0.65 -7.84 -0.42
CA ILE A 99 -0.88 -6.47 0.11
C ILE A 99 -1.08 -5.46 -1.03
N LEU A 100 -0.25 -5.55 -2.06
CA LEU A 100 -0.29 -4.63 -3.20
C LEU A 100 -1.42 -4.96 -4.19
N GLU A 101 -1.77 -6.22 -4.34
CA GLU A 101 -2.92 -6.66 -5.16
C GLU A 101 -4.23 -6.12 -4.58
N ASP A 102 -4.37 -6.14 -3.25
CA ASP A 102 -5.52 -5.60 -2.52
C ASP A 102 -5.54 -4.06 -2.48
N CYS A 103 -4.41 -3.41 -2.82
CA CYS A 103 -4.25 -1.96 -2.77
C CYS A 103 -3.64 -1.42 -4.08
N PRO A 104 -4.37 -1.49 -5.23
CA PRO A 104 -3.82 -1.12 -6.54
C PRO A 104 -3.28 0.31 -6.61
N TRP A 105 -3.93 1.27 -5.95
CA TRP A 105 -3.46 2.65 -5.87
C TRP A 105 -2.15 2.78 -5.07
N GLY A 106 -1.88 1.87 -4.13
CA GLY A 106 -0.63 1.81 -3.37
C GLY A 106 0.56 1.46 -4.26
N VAL A 107 0.36 0.61 -5.28
CA VAL A 107 1.40 0.29 -6.28
C VAL A 107 1.85 1.53 -7.03
N GLU A 108 0.91 2.37 -7.49
CA GLU A 108 1.21 3.62 -8.20
C GLU A 108 2.00 4.60 -7.32
N VAL A 109 1.63 4.70 -6.04
CA VAL A 109 2.31 5.55 -5.06
C VAL A 109 3.74 5.07 -4.83
N LEU A 110 3.93 3.78 -4.56
CA LEU A 110 5.24 3.21 -4.23
C LEU A 110 6.17 3.08 -5.44
N ALA A 111 5.62 2.88 -6.64
CA ALA A 111 6.41 2.82 -7.88
C ALA A 111 7.00 4.18 -8.28
N SER A 112 6.54 5.29 -7.69
CA SER A 112 7.02 6.64 -8.02
C SER A 112 8.37 7.03 -7.43
N ASP A 113 9.11 6.12 -6.79
CA ASP A 113 10.45 6.30 -6.16
C ASP A 113 10.52 7.43 -5.11
N ARG A 114 9.42 8.12 -4.83
CA ARG A 114 9.38 9.26 -3.90
C ARG A 114 9.02 8.87 -2.48
N PHE A 115 8.57 7.62 -2.28
CA PHE A 115 7.91 7.26 -1.05
C PHE A 115 8.42 5.95 -0.47
N VAL A 116 8.75 5.99 0.81
CA VAL A 116 9.02 4.81 1.63
C VAL A 116 7.96 4.79 2.73
N SER A 117 7.08 3.79 2.70
CA SER A 117 6.13 3.60 3.79
C SER A 117 6.87 3.13 5.04
N THR A 118 6.86 3.96 6.08
CA THR A 118 7.47 3.58 7.37
C THR A 118 6.74 2.42 8.03
N SER A 119 5.46 2.24 7.73
CA SER A 119 4.65 1.15 8.27
C SER A 119 4.91 -0.18 7.57
N ALA A 120 5.50 -0.17 6.36
CA ALA A 120 5.84 -1.36 5.57
C ALA A 120 7.30 -1.83 5.75
N THR A 121 8.14 -1.08 6.50
CA THR A 121 9.57 -1.43 6.67
C THR A 121 9.78 -2.83 7.23
N TRP A 122 8.90 -3.29 8.11
CA TRP A 122 9.00 -4.62 8.71
C TRP A 122 9.02 -5.77 7.68
N ILE A 123 8.28 -5.65 6.57
CA ILE A 123 8.26 -6.72 5.55
C ILE A 123 9.52 -6.64 4.67
N VAL A 124 9.97 -5.43 4.35
CA VAL A 124 11.22 -5.20 3.62
C VAL A 124 12.41 -5.72 4.42
N GLU A 125 12.50 -5.33 5.71
CA GLU A 125 13.53 -5.79 6.64
C GLU A 125 13.52 -7.32 6.75
N SER A 126 12.34 -7.93 6.91
CA SER A 126 12.23 -9.40 7.00
C SER A 126 12.75 -10.11 5.74
N ILE A 127 12.50 -9.57 4.55
CA ILE A 127 13.00 -10.14 3.29
C ILE A 127 14.52 -9.95 3.17
N VAL A 128 15.01 -8.73 3.45
CA VAL A 128 16.44 -8.41 3.33
C VAL A 128 17.26 -9.21 4.34
N ASP A 129 16.81 -9.30 5.60
CA ASP A 129 17.47 -10.10 6.62
C ASP A 129 17.50 -11.59 6.25
N ALA A 130 16.42 -12.10 5.69
CA ALA A 130 16.37 -13.48 5.22
C ALA A 130 17.32 -13.73 4.03
N LEU A 131 17.47 -12.78 3.10
CA LEU A 131 18.44 -12.85 2.01
C LEU A 131 19.89 -12.85 2.53
N VAL A 132 20.19 -12.06 3.58
CA VAL A 132 21.49 -12.08 4.25
C VAL A 132 21.73 -13.45 4.91
N LEU A 133 20.71 -14.01 5.58
CA LEU A 133 20.80 -15.36 6.15
C LEU A 133 20.96 -16.47 5.09
N CYS A 134 20.54 -16.23 3.85
CA CYS A 134 20.83 -17.10 2.72
C CYS A 134 22.27 -16.97 2.17
N GLY A 135 23.11 -16.07 2.76
CA GLY A 135 24.53 -15.91 2.43
C GLY A 135 24.85 -14.70 1.54
N LEU A 136 23.90 -13.87 1.19
CA LEU A 136 24.16 -12.63 0.44
C LEU A 136 24.85 -11.59 1.34
N SER A 137 25.74 -10.78 0.75
CA SER A 137 26.21 -9.59 1.45
C SER A 137 25.06 -8.61 1.68
N PRO A 138 25.12 -7.70 2.68
CA PRO A 138 24.05 -6.71 2.89
C PRO A 138 23.74 -5.87 1.64
N GLY A 139 24.75 -5.54 0.83
CA GLY A 139 24.56 -4.80 -0.42
C GLY A 139 23.82 -5.63 -1.47
N ASP A 140 24.22 -6.89 -1.64
CA ASP A 140 23.59 -7.82 -2.60
C ASP A 140 22.16 -8.17 -2.16
N ALA A 141 21.90 -8.28 -0.86
CA ALA A 141 20.57 -8.52 -0.32
C ALA A 141 19.61 -7.36 -0.64
N VAL A 142 20.04 -6.13 -0.50
CA VAL A 142 19.25 -4.94 -0.88
C VAL A 142 19.02 -4.92 -2.40
N TYR A 143 20.03 -5.26 -3.20
CA TYR A 143 19.88 -5.37 -4.65
C TYR A 143 18.91 -6.49 -5.04
N ALA A 144 19.02 -7.67 -4.43
CA ALA A 144 18.11 -8.79 -4.65
C ALA A 144 16.67 -8.44 -4.30
N TYR A 145 16.46 -7.79 -3.14
CA TYR A 145 15.14 -7.24 -2.78
C TYR A 145 14.60 -6.31 -3.87
N ARG A 146 15.44 -5.41 -4.40
CA ARG A 146 15.03 -4.48 -5.46
C ARG A 146 14.61 -5.20 -6.75
N VAL A 147 15.27 -6.29 -7.11
CA VAL A 147 14.88 -7.13 -8.26
C VAL A 147 13.52 -7.78 -7.99
N ILE A 148 13.33 -8.38 -6.81
CA ILE A 148 12.04 -8.96 -6.39
C ILE A 148 10.94 -7.89 -6.46
N TRP A 149 11.17 -6.72 -5.91
CA TRP A 149 10.25 -5.58 -5.97
C TRP A 149 9.85 -5.21 -7.39
N CYS A 150 10.84 -5.06 -8.30
CA CYS A 150 10.58 -4.76 -9.70
C CYS A 150 9.73 -5.83 -10.40
N CYS A 151 9.95 -7.11 -10.08
CA CYS A 151 9.15 -8.21 -10.61
C CYS A 151 7.69 -8.10 -10.12
N LEU A 152 7.47 -7.87 -8.82
CA LEU A 152 6.14 -7.72 -8.24
C LEU A 152 5.38 -6.51 -8.81
N VAL A 153 6.02 -5.35 -8.86
CA VAL A 153 5.42 -4.14 -9.43
C VAL A 153 5.14 -4.32 -10.91
N GLY A 154 6.06 -4.93 -11.66
CA GLY A 154 5.89 -5.23 -13.08
C GLY A 154 4.66 -6.12 -13.32
N GLU A 155 4.48 -7.18 -12.53
CA GLU A 155 3.30 -8.05 -12.62
C GLU A 155 2.01 -7.29 -12.31
N LEU A 156 2.00 -6.50 -11.23
CA LEU A 156 0.82 -5.77 -10.79
C LEU A 156 0.41 -4.62 -11.72
N THR A 157 1.38 -4.01 -12.42
CA THR A 157 1.13 -2.88 -13.34
C THR A 157 0.90 -3.33 -14.79
N ALA A 158 1.31 -4.55 -15.17
CA ALA A 158 1.19 -5.07 -16.53
C ALA A 158 -0.26 -5.48 -16.90
N ARG A 159 -1.21 -4.56 -16.79
CA ARG A 159 -2.65 -4.77 -17.07
C ARG A 159 -2.95 -5.48 -18.41
N PRO A 160 -2.27 -5.15 -19.55
CA PRO A 160 -2.57 -5.81 -20.83
C PRO A 160 -2.25 -7.32 -20.84
N PHE A 161 -1.32 -7.78 -20.01
CA PHE A 161 -1.02 -9.20 -19.86
C PHE A 161 -1.99 -9.91 -18.92
N ARG A 162 -2.52 -9.23 -17.90
CA ARG A 162 -3.49 -9.80 -16.93
C ARG A 162 -4.83 -10.15 -17.58
N GLU A 163 -5.30 -9.37 -18.56
CA GLU A 163 -6.56 -9.65 -19.26
C GLU A 163 -6.50 -10.93 -20.11
N ARG A 164 -5.29 -11.37 -20.49
CA ARG A 164 -5.09 -12.58 -21.31
C ARG A 164 -4.76 -13.81 -20.47
N THR A 165 -4.06 -13.66 -19.36
CA THR A 165 -3.64 -14.79 -18.52
C THR A 165 -3.28 -14.28 -17.14
N THR A 166 -4.21 -14.27 -16.19
CA THR A 166 -3.88 -14.05 -14.78
C THR A 166 -3.24 -15.33 -14.27
N PRO A 167 -1.96 -15.31 -13.84
CA PRO A 167 -1.33 -16.52 -13.30
C PRO A 167 -2.06 -16.98 -12.04
N SER A 168 -2.18 -18.28 -11.88
CA SER A 168 -2.65 -18.86 -10.62
C SER A 168 -1.67 -18.55 -9.48
N ALA A 169 -2.12 -18.66 -8.23
CA ALA A 169 -1.24 -18.48 -7.07
C ALA A 169 0.00 -19.38 -7.13
N ASP A 170 -0.18 -20.63 -7.60
CA ASP A 170 0.93 -21.58 -7.75
C ASP A 170 1.91 -21.20 -8.86
N GLU A 171 1.43 -20.65 -9.98
CA GLU A 171 2.30 -20.17 -11.07
C GLU A 171 3.08 -18.94 -10.64
N ARG A 172 2.43 -18.03 -9.94
CA ARG A 172 3.08 -16.85 -9.35
C ARG A 172 4.17 -17.26 -8.38
N ARG A 173 3.84 -18.17 -7.46
CA ARG A 173 4.80 -18.69 -6.49
C ARG A 173 6.02 -19.32 -7.18
N ARG A 174 5.81 -20.21 -8.16
CA ARG A 174 6.93 -20.82 -8.93
C ARG A 174 7.80 -19.79 -9.65
N GLY A 175 7.19 -18.78 -10.26
CA GLY A 175 7.92 -17.69 -10.91
C GLY A 175 8.78 -16.90 -9.90
N LEU A 176 8.22 -16.58 -8.74
CA LEU A 176 8.92 -15.91 -7.67
C LEU A 176 10.08 -16.74 -7.10
N GLU A 177 9.86 -18.04 -6.87
CA GLU A 177 10.89 -18.97 -6.43
C GLU A 177 12.03 -19.06 -7.43
N ALA A 178 11.73 -19.10 -8.73
CA ALA A 178 12.78 -19.11 -9.77
C ALA A 178 13.63 -17.83 -9.78
N VAL A 179 13.02 -16.66 -9.56
CA VAL A 179 13.75 -15.40 -9.43
C VAL A 179 14.65 -15.42 -8.20
N ILE A 180 14.10 -15.83 -7.04
CA ILE A 180 14.85 -15.90 -5.78
C ILE A 180 16.02 -16.89 -5.90
N ASP A 181 15.80 -18.08 -6.43
CA ASP A 181 16.84 -19.09 -6.61
C ASP A 181 17.93 -18.61 -7.56
N GLY A 182 17.54 -17.90 -8.64
CA GLY A 182 18.51 -17.27 -9.56
C GLY A 182 19.38 -16.23 -8.85
N LEU A 183 18.81 -15.40 -7.98
CA LEU A 183 19.55 -14.40 -7.21
C LEU A 183 20.49 -15.04 -6.18
N LEU A 184 20.07 -16.10 -5.52
CA LEU A 184 20.88 -16.80 -4.53
C LEU A 184 22.02 -17.60 -5.16
N SER A 185 21.83 -18.17 -6.37
CA SER A 185 22.85 -18.96 -7.05
C SER A 185 24.05 -18.15 -7.54
N GLN A 186 23.88 -16.86 -7.78
CA GLN A 186 24.97 -15.98 -8.25
C GLN A 186 26.04 -15.72 -7.18
N ASN A 187 25.75 -16.02 -5.93
CA ASN A 187 26.66 -15.77 -4.80
C ASN A 187 27.53 -17.00 -4.45
N THR A 188 27.41 -18.11 -5.17
CA THR A 188 28.12 -19.36 -4.90
C THR A 188 29.38 -19.51 -5.77
N ALA A 189 29.74 -18.51 -6.57
CA ALA A 189 30.92 -18.42 -7.41
C ALA A 189 31.93 -17.44 -6.82
#